data_a4077ff8c0c03e078db149e975bc6802
#
_entry.id   a4077ff8c0c03e078db149e975bc6802
#
_cell.length_a   1.000
_cell.length_b   1.000
_cell.length_c   1.000
_cell.angle_alpha   90.00
_cell.angle_beta   90.00
_cell.angle_gamma   90.00
#
_symmetry.space_group_name_H-M   'P 1'
#
loop_
_entity.id
_entity.type
_entity.pdbx_description
1 polymer ?
#
loop_
_entity_poly.entity_id
_entity_poly.type
_entity_poly.pdbx_seq_one_letter_code
_entity_poly.pdbx_strand_id
1 'polypeptide(L)'
;MKNSKPTIYDPNFLPTNIYSGVPTFLNLPVLENKQDLAQMDVAVMGVPWEGGCTIGGYSSCTDGPKSIRSASIRYTGYLPDFDLDCFSQLKAGDYGDIAVQNGNYEFTFGEIRKKVGEIYDAGAVPIILGGDHGIAYPTISELAKRHPGKVGVLHFDAHLDNYSNFGDDPYSRCSPFYQLYNDPNMDPTKIVHIGIRGPRNHQEEFNNAKKYGANVILCREIKKNGWEASIKKAIELASKDTEVVYVTICADSLDAAFMPQGPQDMGGLTSFELLMMVHEAGLAGARALDFVEIYPDAYSLQPASHVGCWLALYFLN
;
A
#
# COMPACT_ATOMS: atom_id res chain seq x y z
N MET A 1 26.87 5.58 13.15
CA MET A 1 25.79 5.38 12.16
C MET A 1 24.82 4.38 12.75
N LYS A 2 23.51 4.72 12.79
CA LYS A 2 22.49 3.72 13.14
C LYS A 2 22.55 2.61 12.09
N ASN A 3 22.44 1.34 12.52
CA ASN A 3 22.41 0.21 11.59
C ASN A 3 21.14 0.36 10.74
N SER A 4 21.26 0.48 9.42
CA SER A 4 20.15 0.65 8.49
C SER A 4 19.64 -0.67 7.90
N LYS A 5 20.06 -1.80 8.49
CA LYS A 5 19.65 -3.14 8.09
C LYS A 5 18.83 -3.79 9.20
N PRO A 6 17.99 -4.79 8.87
CA PRO A 6 17.31 -5.60 9.86
C PRO A 6 18.28 -6.22 10.86
N THR A 7 17.89 -6.29 12.14
CA THR A 7 18.77 -6.83 13.20
C THR A 7 19.17 -8.28 12.99
N ILE A 8 18.40 -9.02 12.19
CA ILE A 8 18.74 -10.42 11.84
C ILE A 8 20.09 -10.54 11.09
N TYR A 9 20.61 -9.44 10.53
CA TYR A 9 21.94 -9.39 9.93
C TYR A 9 23.07 -9.11 10.94
N ASP A 10 22.75 -8.86 12.21
CA ASP A 10 23.73 -8.68 13.26
C ASP A 10 24.36 -10.04 13.59
N PRO A 11 25.70 -10.21 13.49
CA PRO A 11 26.36 -11.48 13.80
C PRO A 11 26.22 -11.89 15.27
N ASN A 12 25.83 -10.95 16.16
CA ASN A 12 25.55 -11.23 17.57
C ASN A 12 24.05 -11.48 17.84
N PHE A 13 23.25 -11.56 16.78
CA PHE A 13 21.82 -11.80 16.91
C PHE A 13 21.55 -13.18 17.51
N LEU A 14 20.75 -13.18 18.58
CA LEU A 14 20.25 -14.40 19.18
C LEU A 14 18.78 -14.61 18.76
N PRO A 15 18.36 -15.82 18.40
CA PRO A 15 16.98 -16.10 17.99
C PRO A 15 15.91 -15.61 18.99
N THR A 16 16.23 -15.59 20.28
CA THR A 16 15.35 -15.05 21.32
C THR A 16 15.12 -13.55 21.22
N ASN A 17 15.99 -12.80 20.56
CA ASN A 17 15.88 -11.35 20.43
C ASN A 17 14.76 -10.92 19.49
N ILE A 18 14.33 -11.77 18.56
CA ILE A 18 13.21 -11.46 17.64
C ILE A 18 11.89 -11.22 18.37
N TYR A 19 11.72 -11.76 19.56
CA TYR A 19 10.49 -11.64 20.35
C TYR A 19 10.55 -10.55 21.43
N SER A 20 11.67 -9.86 21.56
CA SER A 20 11.88 -8.84 22.59
C SER A 20 11.85 -7.41 22.02
N GLY A 21 11.41 -6.47 22.83
CA GLY A 21 11.39 -5.04 22.47
C GLY A 21 10.11 -4.62 21.73
N VAL A 22 10.14 -3.40 21.20
CA VAL A 22 9.06 -2.84 20.39
C VAL A 22 9.32 -3.19 18.92
N PRO A 23 8.43 -3.95 18.25
CA PRO A 23 8.67 -4.35 16.87
C PRO A 23 8.61 -3.14 15.93
N THR A 24 9.65 -2.97 15.14
CA THR A 24 9.65 -2.17 13.92
C THR A 24 9.51 -3.10 12.71
N PHE A 25 9.21 -2.57 11.53
CA PHE A 25 9.14 -3.39 10.33
C PHE A 25 10.51 -4.06 10.07
N LEU A 26 10.55 -5.39 9.99
CA LEU A 26 11.78 -6.20 9.84
C LEU A 26 12.85 -5.90 10.91
N ASN A 27 12.48 -5.39 12.08
CA ASN A 27 13.43 -4.86 13.07
C ASN A 27 14.40 -3.80 12.49
N LEU A 28 13.96 -3.02 11.52
CA LEU A 28 14.69 -1.87 10.99
C LEU A 28 14.91 -0.81 12.08
N PRO A 29 15.94 0.02 11.96
CA PRO A 29 16.16 1.12 12.91
C PRO A 29 15.00 2.11 12.89
N VAL A 30 14.66 2.63 14.06
CA VAL A 30 13.68 3.71 14.20
C VAL A 30 14.28 5.00 13.64
N LEU A 31 13.52 5.68 12.78
CA LEU A 31 13.82 7.03 12.33
C LEU A 31 13.07 8.01 13.26
N GLU A 32 13.80 8.81 14.02
CA GLU A 32 13.21 9.68 15.05
C GLU A 32 12.74 11.03 14.49
N ASN A 33 13.34 11.44 13.38
CA ASN A 33 13.10 12.75 12.78
C ASN A 33 13.41 12.75 11.28
N LYS A 34 13.03 13.83 10.59
CA LYS A 34 13.25 13.95 9.13
C LYS A 34 14.73 13.99 8.70
N GLN A 35 15.66 14.34 9.60
CA GLN A 35 17.08 14.30 9.28
C GLN A 35 17.59 12.86 9.12
N ASP A 36 16.98 11.90 9.81
CA ASP A 36 17.29 10.48 9.65
C ASP A 36 16.90 9.97 8.26
N LEU A 37 15.85 10.56 7.64
CA LEU A 37 15.38 10.20 6.28
C LEU A 37 16.42 10.49 5.18
N ALA A 38 17.22 11.52 5.35
CA ALA A 38 18.17 11.98 4.34
C ALA A 38 19.24 10.92 3.94
N GLN A 39 19.36 9.85 4.70
CA GLN A 39 20.31 8.76 4.46
C GLN A 39 19.60 7.44 4.07
N MET A 40 18.28 7.47 3.94
CA MET A 40 17.48 6.28 3.65
C MET A 40 17.04 6.25 2.19
N ASP A 41 17.09 5.07 1.60
CA ASP A 41 16.49 4.79 0.31
C ASP A 41 15.00 4.41 0.46
N VAL A 42 14.64 3.84 1.63
CA VAL A 42 13.30 3.37 1.97
C VAL A 42 12.92 3.81 3.38
N ALA A 43 11.71 4.33 3.55
CA ALA A 43 11.13 4.65 4.86
C ALA A 43 9.77 3.99 5.03
N VAL A 44 9.63 3.18 6.09
CA VAL A 44 8.35 2.56 6.45
C VAL A 44 7.57 3.50 7.36
N MET A 45 6.29 3.71 7.08
CA MET A 45 5.39 4.45 7.98
C MET A 45 4.07 3.71 8.16
N GLY A 46 3.44 3.90 9.30
CA GLY A 46 2.11 3.34 9.57
C GLY A 46 1.03 4.42 9.62
N VAL A 47 -0.16 4.05 9.14
CA VAL A 47 -1.37 4.89 9.18
C VAL A 47 -2.49 4.08 9.84
N PRO A 48 -2.56 4.07 11.19
CA PRO A 48 -3.56 3.31 11.95
C PRO A 48 -4.92 4.02 11.93
N TRP A 49 -5.50 4.18 10.74
CA TRP A 49 -6.73 4.92 10.49
C TRP A 49 -7.87 4.01 10.07
N GLU A 50 -9.05 4.30 10.58
CA GLU A 50 -10.33 3.79 10.12
C GLU A 50 -11.34 4.95 10.08
N GLY A 51 -11.82 5.28 8.88
CA GLY A 51 -12.85 6.31 8.68
C GLY A 51 -14.24 5.82 9.06
N GLY A 52 -15.23 6.71 8.91
CA GLY A 52 -16.60 6.49 9.36
C GLY A 52 -17.39 5.40 8.62
N CYS A 53 -16.97 5.01 7.41
CA CYS A 53 -17.68 4.00 6.63
C CYS A 53 -17.24 2.58 7.03
N THR A 54 -17.77 2.10 8.13
CA THR A 54 -17.59 0.70 8.54
C THR A 54 -18.91 -0.05 8.38
N ILE A 55 -19.03 -0.85 7.33
CA ILE A 55 -20.20 -1.69 7.10
C ILE A 55 -20.19 -2.84 8.11
N GLY A 56 -21.06 -2.79 9.09
CA GLY A 56 -21.23 -3.86 10.08
C GLY A 56 -20.34 -3.79 11.31
N GLY A 57 -19.73 -2.63 11.61
CA GLY A 57 -18.95 -2.40 12.83
C GLY A 57 -17.47 -2.13 12.57
N TYR A 58 -16.68 -2.13 13.62
CA TYR A 58 -15.24 -1.92 13.59
C TYR A 58 -14.51 -3.06 12.85
N SER A 59 -13.69 -2.72 11.87
CA SER A 59 -12.97 -3.70 11.03
C SER A 59 -11.61 -4.13 11.58
N SER A 60 -11.10 -3.44 12.60
CA SER A 60 -9.74 -3.60 13.15
C SER A 60 -8.58 -3.22 12.20
N CYS A 61 -8.84 -2.56 11.08
CA CYS A 61 -7.76 -2.14 10.18
C CYS A 61 -6.78 -1.14 10.83
N THR A 62 -7.19 -0.45 11.89
CA THR A 62 -6.29 0.39 12.72
C THR A 62 -5.13 -0.40 13.34
N ASP A 63 -5.28 -1.70 13.53
CA ASP A 63 -4.23 -2.57 14.03
C ASP A 63 -3.31 -3.10 12.91
N GLY A 64 -3.62 -2.80 11.65
CA GLY A 64 -2.87 -3.24 10.47
C GLY A 64 -1.37 -2.94 10.57
N PRO A 65 -0.95 -1.67 10.78
CA PRO A 65 0.48 -1.33 10.85
C PRO A 65 1.23 -2.11 11.94
N LYS A 66 0.61 -2.24 13.10
CA LYS A 66 1.19 -2.96 14.24
C LYS A 66 1.30 -4.46 13.97
N SER A 67 0.27 -5.05 13.38
CA SER A 67 0.25 -6.49 13.08
C SER A 67 1.26 -6.87 12.01
N ILE A 68 1.42 -6.04 10.95
CA ILE A 68 2.42 -6.24 9.91
C ILE A 68 3.84 -6.16 10.50
N ARG A 69 4.13 -5.15 11.34
CA ARG A 69 5.42 -5.06 12.03
C ARG A 69 5.71 -6.30 12.88
N SER A 70 4.72 -6.75 13.65
CA SER A 70 4.86 -7.95 14.49
C SER A 70 5.11 -9.22 13.67
N ALA A 71 4.48 -9.35 12.49
CA ALA A 71 4.72 -10.47 11.59
C ALA A 71 6.10 -10.39 10.92
N SER A 72 6.58 -9.18 10.62
CA SER A 72 7.79 -8.93 9.82
C SER A 72 9.10 -9.32 10.51
N ILE A 73 9.14 -9.37 11.83
CA ILE A 73 10.37 -9.59 12.62
C ILE A 73 11.14 -10.89 12.31
N ARG A 74 10.49 -11.82 11.63
CA ARG A 74 11.05 -13.13 11.28
C ARG A 74 11.52 -13.26 9.83
N TYR A 75 11.43 -12.17 9.05
CA TYR A 75 11.85 -12.15 7.66
C TYR A 75 13.19 -11.44 7.45
N THR A 76 13.87 -11.84 6.37
CA THR A 76 15.06 -11.17 5.84
C THR A 76 14.71 -10.45 4.55
N GLY A 77 15.63 -9.66 4.01
CA GLY A 77 15.46 -9.04 2.68
C GLY A 77 15.81 -9.96 1.51
N TYR A 78 16.29 -11.18 1.78
CA TYR A 78 16.70 -12.12 0.74
C TYR A 78 15.50 -12.89 0.19
N LEU A 79 15.30 -12.79 -1.12
CA LEU A 79 14.31 -13.57 -1.86
C LEU A 79 15.01 -14.62 -2.74
N PRO A 80 14.86 -15.91 -2.44
CA PRO A 80 15.50 -16.98 -3.21
C PRO A 80 15.01 -17.08 -4.66
N ASP A 81 13.79 -16.60 -4.93
CA ASP A 81 13.22 -16.57 -6.28
C ASP A 81 14.05 -15.73 -7.25
N PHE A 82 14.78 -14.72 -6.75
CA PHE A 82 15.57 -13.78 -7.54
C PHE A 82 17.07 -13.82 -7.18
N ASP A 83 17.46 -14.64 -6.19
CA ASP A 83 18.81 -14.67 -5.62
C ASP A 83 19.31 -13.26 -5.24
N LEU A 84 18.44 -12.46 -4.67
CA LEU A 84 18.68 -11.06 -4.34
C LEU A 84 18.27 -10.73 -2.91
N ASP A 85 19.11 -9.96 -2.22
CA ASP A 85 18.81 -9.34 -0.93
C ASP A 85 18.69 -7.82 -1.10
N CYS A 86 17.49 -7.28 -1.01
CA CYS A 86 17.24 -5.85 -1.19
C CYS A 86 18.09 -4.99 -0.21
N PHE A 87 18.35 -5.47 1.01
CA PHE A 87 19.16 -4.73 1.98
C PHE A 87 20.66 -4.86 1.77
N SER A 88 21.12 -5.61 0.78
CA SER A 88 22.53 -5.56 0.37
C SER A 88 22.90 -4.20 -0.22
N GLN A 89 21.94 -3.49 -0.80
CA GLN A 89 22.12 -2.20 -1.47
C GLN A 89 21.27 -1.08 -0.87
N LEU A 90 20.04 -1.37 -0.41
CA LEU A 90 19.11 -0.38 0.13
C LEU A 90 19.34 -0.14 1.62
N LYS A 91 19.24 1.12 2.00
CA LYS A 91 19.16 1.55 3.40
C LYS A 91 17.72 1.84 3.75
N ALA A 92 17.21 1.18 4.79
CA ALA A 92 15.83 1.31 5.20
C ALA A 92 15.70 1.64 6.69
N GLY A 93 14.61 2.30 7.06
CA GLY A 93 14.25 2.57 8.44
C GLY A 93 12.75 2.66 8.64
N ASP A 94 12.31 2.48 9.88
CA ASP A 94 10.90 2.60 10.26
C ASP A 94 10.65 3.98 10.87
N TYR A 95 9.85 4.81 10.20
CA TYR A 95 9.51 6.17 10.60
C TYR A 95 8.31 6.22 11.56
N GLY A 96 7.82 5.06 11.98
CA GLY A 96 6.72 4.93 12.94
C GLY A 96 5.36 5.32 12.37
N ASP A 97 4.36 5.38 13.24
CA ASP A 97 2.99 5.73 12.86
C ASP A 97 2.75 7.24 12.88
N ILE A 98 1.73 7.67 12.14
CA ILE A 98 1.17 9.02 12.27
C ILE A 98 0.29 9.11 13.53
N ALA A 99 0.06 10.33 14.00
CA ALA A 99 -1.02 10.60 14.94
C ALA A 99 -2.37 10.56 14.20
N VAL A 100 -3.35 9.86 14.75
CA VAL A 100 -4.71 9.81 14.22
C VAL A 100 -5.70 10.39 15.22
N GLN A 101 -6.75 11.03 14.70
CA GLN A 101 -7.88 11.48 15.49
C GLN A 101 -9.15 10.97 14.81
N ASN A 102 -9.78 9.97 15.43
CA ASN A 102 -10.99 9.34 14.90
C ASN A 102 -12.09 10.40 14.64
N GLY A 103 -12.72 10.30 13.46
CA GLY A 103 -13.75 11.26 13.03
C GLY A 103 -13.24 12.63 12.60
N ASN A 104 -11.94 12.89 12.63
CA ASN A 104 -11.34 14.14 12.19
C ASN A 104 -10.42 13.92 10.99
N TYR A 105 -11.01 13.99 9.79
CA TYR A 105 -10.28 13.84 8.52
C TYR A 105 -9.24 14.93 8.30
N GLU A 106 -9.57 16.18 8.63
CA GLU A 106 -8.67 17.31 8.42
C GLU A 106 -7.35 17.12 9.19
N PHE A 107 -7.45 16.79 10.47
CA PHE A 107 -6.29 16.49 11.30
C PHE A 107 -5.51 15.28 10.76
N THR A 108 -6.18 14.14 10.60
CA THR A 108 -5.52 12.87 10.25
C THR A 108 -4.90 12.92 8.85
N PHE A 109 -5.62 13.45 7.86
CA PHE A 109 -5.08 13.61 6.51
C PHE A 109 -3.95 14.64 6.45
N GLY A 110 -3.99 15.66 7.33
CA GLY A 110 -2.89 16.60 7.53
C GLY A 110 -1.62 15.91 8.02
N GLU A 111 -1.73 15.04 9.03
CA GLU A 111 -0.60 14.26 9.54
C GLU A 111 -0.07 13.23 8.52
N ILE A 112 -0.96 12.59 7.74
CA ILE A 112 -0.52 11.71 6.62
C ILE A 112 0.31 12.51 5.62
N ARG A 113 -0.23 13.62 5.10
CA ARG A 113 0.47 14.46 4.11
C ARG A 113 1.80 14.98 4.61
N LYS A 114 1.85 15.42 5.85
CA LYS A 114 3.08 15.90 6.49
C LYS A 114 4.14 14.80 6.50
N LYS A 115 3.83 13.64 7.06
CA LYS A 115 4.79 12.56 7.25
C LYS A 115 5.24 11.94 5.93
N VAL A 116 4.30 11.62 5.02
CA VAL A 116 4.66 11.09 3.71
C VAL A 116 5.40 12.13 2.85
N GLY A 117 5.02 13.41 2.98
CA GLY A 117 5.69 14.51 2.32
C GLY A 117 7.16 14.65 2.74
N GLU A 118 7.48 14.46 4.02
CA GLU A 118 8.87 14.43 4.50
C GLU A 118 9.67 13.27 3.88
N ILE A 119 9.05 12.11 3.66
CA ILE A 119 9.69 10.97 2.99
C ILE A 119 9.95 11.28 1.50
N TYR A 120 8.96 11.84 0.79
CA TYR A 120 9.13 12.25 -0.62
C TYR A 120 10.21 13.32 -0.77
N ASP A 121 10.24 14.33 0.12
CA ASP A 121 11.23 15.41 0.09
C ASP A 121 12.65 14.91 0.34
N ALA A 122 12.81 13.82 1.08
CA ALA A 122 14.09 13.15 1.27
C ALA A 122 14.51 12.27 0.09
N GLY A 123 13.62 12.05 -0.90
CA GLY A 123 13.86 11.16 -2.04
C GLY A 123 13.75 9.68 -1.72
N ALA A 124 13.33 9.33 -0.50
CA ALA A 124 13.13 7.95 -0.07
C ALA A 124 11.80 7.38 -0.61
N VAL A 125 11.75 6.07 -0.77
CA VAL A 125 10.55 5.32 -1.15
C VAL A 125 9.72 5.03 0.08
N PRO A 126 8.48 5.55 0.22
CA PRO A 126 7.60 5.17 1.31
C PRO A 126 7.03 3.77 1.12
N ILE A 127 7.09 2.96 2.16
CA ILE A 127 6.29 1.76 2.36
C ILE A 127 5.27 2.08 3.44
N ILE A 128 3.99 2.15 3.07
CA ILE A 128 2.93 2.63 3.95
C ILE A 128 2.09 1.43 4.40
N LEU A 129 2.11 1.19 5.69
CA LEU A 129 1.32 0.14 6.34
C LEU A 129 -0.03 0.77 6.73
N GLY A 130 -1.08 0.37 6.04
CA GLY A 130 -2.37 1.04 6.14
C GLY A 130 -3.28 0.51 7.22
N GLY A 131 -4.21 1.35 7.43
CA GLY A 131 -5.56 1.21 7.90
C GLY A 131 -6.52 0.97 6.73
N ASP A 132 -7.57 1.79 6.62
CA ASP A 132 -8.52 1.67 5.52
C ASP A 132 -8.03 2.35 4.22
N HIS A 133 -8.72 2.07 3.10
CA HIS A 133 -8.31 2.56 1.78
C HIS A 133 -8.47 4.08 1.58
N GLY A 134 -9.21 4.75 2.46
CA GLY A 134 -9.33 6.22 2.43
C GLY A 134 -8.00 6.96 2.49
N ILE A 135 -6.95 6.31 3.05
CA ILE A 135 -5.61 6.88 3.13
C ILE A 135 -4.92 7.08 1.77
N ALA A 136 -5.35 6.37 0.73
CA ALA A 136 -4.79 6.51 -0.61
C ALA A 136 -4.96 7.94 -1.15
N TYR A 137 -6.05 8.62 -0.82
CA TYR A 137 -6.26 10.01 -1.24
C TYR A 137 -5.18 10.97 -0.71
N PRO A 138 -4.95 11.12 0.61
CA PRO A 138 -3.94 12.03 1.12
C PRO A 138 -2.50 11.65 0.74
N THR A 139 -2.18 10.36 0.60
CA THR A 139 -0.83 9.90 0.25
C THR A 139 -0.49 10.17 -1.21
N ILE A 140 -1.40 9.82 -2.13
CA ILE A 140 -1.21 10.01 -3.57
C ILE A 140 -1.32 11.49 -3.94
N SER A 141 -2.29 12.23 -3.38
CA SER A 141 -2.42 13.66 -3.65
C SER A 141 -1.21 14.47 -3.19
N GLU A 142 -0.54 14.02 -2.11
CA GLU A 142 0.68 14.66 -1.64
C GLU A 142 1.87 14.42 -2.59
N LEU A 143 1.95 13.23 -3.21
CA LEU A 143 2.91 12.97 -4.28
C LEU A 143 2.59 13.80 -5.53
N ALA A 144 1.31 13.89 -5.90
CA ALA A 144 0.86 14.64 -7.07
C ALA A 144 1.17 16.14 -7.00
N LYS A 145 1.20 16.75 -5.82
CA LYS A 145 1.65 18.15 -5.65
C LYS A 145 3.10 18.36 -6.09
N ARG A 146 3.94 17.34 -5.97
CA ARG A 146 5.36 17.38 -6.38
C ARG A 146 5.55 17.07 -7.86
N HIS A 147 4.59 16.35 -8.44
CA HIS A 147 4.59 15.90 -9.83
C HIS A 147 3.23 16.17 -10.50
N PRO A 148 2.82 17.45 -10.69
CA PRO A 148 1.48 17.79 -11.17
C PRO A 148 1.16 17.18 -12.54
N GLY A 149 0.10 16.34 -12.60
CA GLY A 149 -0.30 15.61 -13.81
C GLY A 149 0.65 14.50 -14.26
N LYS A 150 1.66 14.18 -13.43
CA LYS A 150 2.74 13.24 -13.78
C LYS A 150 2.83 12.03 -12.85
N VAL A 151 1.79 11.76 -12.07
CA VAL A 151 1.70 10.58 -11.21
C VAL A 151 0.84 9.52 -11.86
N GLY A 152 1.41 8.35 -12.10
CA GLY A 152 0.65 7.15 -12.45
C GLY A 152 0.27 6.36 -11.20
N VAL A 153 -0.84 5.64 -11.25
CA VAL A 153 -1.30 4.83 -10.12
C VAL A 153 -1.65 3.42 -10.59
N LEU A 154 -1.08 2.43 -9.93
CA LEU A 154 -1.46 1.02 -10.03
C LEU A 154 -2.29 0.68 -8.78
N HIS A 155 -3.59 0.55 -8.95
CA HIS A 155 -4.53 0.26 -7.87
C HIS A 155 -5.00 -1.18 -7.95
N PHE A 156 -4.53 -2.03 -7.03
CA PHE A 156 -4.94 -3.43 -6.90
C PHE A 156 -6.08 -3.57 -5.92
N ASP A 157 -7.25 -3.98 -6.39
CA ASP A 157 -8.46 -4.04 -5.58
C ASP A 157 -9.53 -4.95 -6.20
N ALA A 158 -10.51 -5.36 -5.41
CA ALA A 158 -11.76 -5.90 -5.91
C ALA A 158 -12.73 -4.80 -6.36
N HIS A 159 -12.60 -3.59 -5.82
CA HIS A 159 -13.51 -2.46 -5.97
C HIS A 159 -12.84 -1.27 -6.68
N LEU A 160 -13.65 -0.33 -7.13
CA LEU A 160 -13.14 0.89 -7.76
C LEU A 160 -12.91 2.01 -6.75
N ASP A 161 -13.52 1.95 -5.58
CA ASP A 161 -13.42 2.93 -4.49
C ASP A 161 -13.53 4.38 -4.96
N ASN A 162 -14.46 4.62 -5.88
CA ASN A 162 -14.63 5.91 -6.55
C ASN A 162 -16.05 6.47 -6.44
N TYR A 163 -16.76 6.16 -5.36
CA TYR A 163 -18.00 6.86 -5.03
C TYR A 163 -17.75 8.34 -4.76
N SER A 164 -18.65 9.21 -5.20
CA SER A 164 -18.58 10.64 -4.90
C SER A 164 -18.68 10.93 -3.40
N ASN A 165 -19.50 10.15 -2.71
CA ASN A 165 -19.60 10.02 -1.27
C ASN A 165 -20.21 8.66 -0.94
N PHE A 166 -20.00 8.16 0.25
CA PHE A 166 -20.63 6.95 0.74
C PHE A 166 -21.18 7.19 2.15
N GLY A 167 -22.51 7.10 2.31
CA GLY A 167 -23.16 7.40 3.58
C GLY A 167 -22.96 8.85 4.03
N ASP A 168 -23.03 9.81 3.11
CA ASP A 168 -22.75 11.25 3.30
C ASP A 168 -21.30 11.58 3.68
N ASP A 169 -20.38 10.60 3.52
CA ASP A 169 -18.95 10.78 3.76
C ASP A 169 -18.15 10.80 2.44
N PRO A 170 -17.64 11.97 2.00
CA PRO A 170 -16.84 12.07 0.78
C PRO A 170 -15.42 11.52 0.92
N TYR A 171 -14.96 11.25 2.14
CA TYR A 171 -13.62 10.76 2.44
C TYR A 171 -13.63 9.32 2.97
N SER A 172 -14.74 8.60 2.76
CA SER A 172 -14.84 7.19 3.13
C SER A 172 -13.81 6.33 2.39
N ARG A 173 -13.56 5.12 2.91
CA ARG A 173 -12.73 4.12 2.25
C ARG A 173 -13.17 3.76 0.83
N CYS A 174 -14.43 4.01 0.50
CA CYS A 174 -15.03 3.74 -0.82
C CYS A 174 -14.90 4.94 -1.79
N SER A 175 -14.21 6.03 -1.41
CA SER A 175 -14.24 7.31 -2.16
C SER A 175 -12.87 7.89 -2.54
N PRO A 176 -11.70 7.31 -2.18
CA PRO A 176 -10.42 7.95 -2.40
C PRO A 176 -10.15 8.25 -3.87
N PHE A 177 -10.54 7.37 -4.79
CA PHE A 177 -10.31 7.58 -6.21
C PHE A 177 -11.22 8.62 -6.83
N TYR A 178 -12.44 8.82 -6.30
CA TYR A 178 -13.26 9.96 -6.74
C TYR A 178 -12.60 11.29 -6.35
N GLN A 179 -12.01 11.38 -5.16
CA GLN A 179 -11.25 12.54 -4.73
C GLN A 179 -10.01 12.76 -5.61
N LEU A 180 -9.28 11.69 -5.94
CA LEU A 180 -8.12 11.75 -6.84
C LEU A 180 -8.51 12.14 -8.27
N TYR A 181 -9.67 11.69 -8.78
CA TYR A 181 -10.15 12.10 -10.10
C TYR A 181 -10.45 13.61 -10.18
N ASN A 182 -10.75 14.23 -9.05
CA ASN A 182 -11.05 15.67 -8.96
C ASN A 182 -9.87 16.49 -8.39
N ASP A 183 -8.75 15.86 -8.07
CA ASP A 183 -7.55 16.58 -7.62
C ASP A 183 -6.90 17.30 -8.83
N PRO A 184 -6.67 18.62 -8.75
CA PRO A 184 -6.12 19.40 -9.85
C PRO A 184 -4.69 19.00 -10.26
N ASN A 185 -3.98 18.25 -9.41
CA ASN A 185 -2.64 17.77 -9.70
C ASN A 185 -2.61 16.33 -10.24
N MET A 186 -3.77 15.68 -10.41
CA MET A 186 -3.88 14.33 -10.96
C MET A 186 -4.38 14.34 -12.40
N ASP A 187 -3.88 13.38 -13.18
CA ASP A 187 -4.48 12.98 -14.45
C ASP A 187 -5.15 11.61 -14.29
N PRO A 188 -6.47 11.53 -14.19
CA PRO A 188 -7.16 10.26 -13.99
C PRO A 188 -6.88 9.21 -15.06
N THR A 189 -6.48 9.60 -16.26
CA THR A 189 -6.13 8.68 -17.36
C THR A 189 -4.86 7.84 -17.05
N LYS A 190 -4.10 8.22 -16.02
CA LYS A 190 -2.91 7.52 -15.52
C LYS A 190 -3.23 6.59 -14.36
N ILE A 191 -4.48 6.54 -13.92
CA ILE A 191 -4.93 5.61 -12.86
C ILE A 191 -5.41 4.32 -13.53
N VAL A 192 -4.88 3.20 -13.06
CA VAL A 192 -5.23 1.86 -13.54
C VAL A 192 -5.72 1.02 -12.37
N HIS A 193 -7.00 0.70 -12.38
CA HIS A 193 -7.64 -0.21 -11.41
C HIS A 193 -7.46 -1.65 -11.90
N ILE A 194 -6.94 -2.53 -11.05
CA ILE A 194 -6.50 -3.89 -11.41
C ILE A 194 -7.15 -4.90 -10.49
N GLY A 195 -7.85 -5.88 -11.05
CA GLY A 195 -8.46 -6.96 -10.26
C GLY A 195 -9.95 -6.77 -9.96
N ILE A 196 -10.56 -5.73 -10.51
CA ILE A 196 -11.95 -5.33 -10.23
C ILE A 196 -12.91 -6.48 -10.54
N ARG A 197 -13.79 -6.78 -9.56
CA ARG A 197 -14.72 -7.91 -9.67
C ARG A 197 -15.84 -7.88 -8.61
N GLY A 198 -16.80 -8.78 -8.79
CA GLY A 198 -17.79 -9.09 -7.77
C GLY A 198 -18.98 -8.13 -7.69
N PRO A 199 -20.02 -8.54 -6.95
CA PRO A 199 -21.32 -7.85 -6.92
C PRO A 199 -21.36 -6.63 -6.00
N ARG A 200 -20.28 -6.31 -5.28
CA ARG A 200 -20.19 -5.09 -4.46
C ARG A 200 -19.79 -3.85 -5.27
N ASN A 201 -19.41 -4.03 -6.53
CA ASN A 201 -19.20 -2.92 -7.46
C ASN A 201 -20.55 -2.47 -8.05
N HIS A 202 -20.86 -1.21 -7.95
CA HIS A 202 -22.06 -0.64 -8.53
C HIS A 202 -21.78 -0.02 -9.90
N GLN A 203 -22.82 0.06 -10.74
CA GLN A 203 -22.69 0.64 -12.07
C GLN A 203 -22.22 2.11 -12.04
N GLU A 204 -22.53 2.84 -10.97
CA GLU A 204 -22.06 4.22 -10.75
C GLU A 204 -20.53 4.31 -10.77
N GLU A 205 -19.84 3.39 -10.11
CA GLU A 205 -18.38 3.38 -10.03
C GLU A 205 -17.74 3.18 -11.41
N PHE A 206 -18.29 2.30 -12.24
CA PHE A 206 -17.85 2.12 -13.62
C PHE A 206 -18.15 3.35 -14.48
N ASN A 207 -19.29 4.01 -14.24
CA ASN A 207 -19.64 5.26 -14.93
C ASN A 207 -18.67 6.38 -14.53
N ASN A 208 -18.25 6.46 -13.26
CA ASN A 208 -17.27 7.42 -12.79
C ASN A 208 -15.90 7.15 -13.43
N ALA A 209 -15.38 5.92 -13.38
CA ALA A 209 -14.11 5.58 -14.02
C ALA A 209 -14.12 5.96 -15.52
N LYS A 210 -15.19 5.63 -16.24
CA LYS A 210 -15.36 5.98 -17.66
C LYS A 210 -15.43 7.49 -17.88
N LYS A 211 -16.18 8.23 -17.05
CA LYS A 211 -16.34 9.69 -17.14
C LYS A 211 -15.00 10.41 -17.02
N TYR A 212 -14.15 9.97 -16.12
CA TYR A 212 -12.84 10.57 -15.86
C TYR A 212 -11.71 9.96 -16.71
N GLY A 213 -11.98 8.88 -17.47
CA GLY A 213 -11.02 8.24 -18.35
C GLY A 213 -10.03 7.32 -17.63
N ALA A 214 -10.32 6.92 -16.39
CA ALA A 214 -9.50 5.96 -15.66
C ALA A 214 -9.58 4.56 -16.30
N ASN A 215 -8.50 3.80 -16.19
CA ASN A 215 -8.38 2.48 -16.81
C ASN A 215 -8.84 1.40 -15.83
N VAL A 216 -9.51 0.36 -16.35
CA VAL A 216 -9.99 -0.77 -15.55
C VAL A 216 -9.55 -2.07 -16.19
N ILE A 217 -8.88 -2.93 -15.43
CA ILE A 217 -8.50 -4.30 -15.80
C ILE A 217 -9.25 -5.25 -14.86
N LEU A 218 -10.24 -5.95 -15.41
CA LEU A 218 -11.07 -6.85 -14.61
C LEU A 218 -10.29 -8.11 -14.24
N CYS A 219 -10.57 -8.68 -13.05
CA CYS A 219 -9.92 -9.91 -12.61
C CYS A 219 -10.12 -11.06 -13.63
N ARG A 220 -11.30 -11.18 -14.25
CA ARG A 220 -11.55 -12.18 -15.31
C ARG A 220 -10.65 -12.02 -16.53
N GLU A 221 -10.19 -10.79 -16.82
CA GLU A 221 -9.24 -10.53 -17.93
C GLU A 221 -7.86 -11.01 -17.55
N ILE A 222 -7.45 -10.78 -16.30
CA ILE A 222 -6.19 -11.30 -15.75
C ILE A 222 -6.17 -12.83 -15.82
N LYS A 223 -7.25 -13.48 -15.35
CA LYS A 223 -7.36 -14.96 -15.38
C LYS A 223 -7.36 -15.52 -16.80
N LYS A 224 -7.85 -14.78 -17.79
CA LYS A 224 -7.87 -15.21 -19.19
C LYS A 224 -6.54 -14.98 -19.91
N ASN A 225 -5.88 -13.85 -19.66
CA ASN A 225 -4.72 -13.38 -20.44
C ASN A 225 -3.38 -13.66 -19.77
N GLY A 226 -3.39 -14.04 -18.48
CA GLY A 226 -2.22 -14.17 -17.61
C GLY A 226 -1.91 -12.88 -16.87
N TRP A 227 -1.28 -13.04 -15.73
CA TRP A 227 -0.87 -11.92 -14.88
C TRP A 227 0.24 -11.08 -15.53
N GLU A 228 1.19 -11.72 -16.26
CA GLU A 228 2.32 -11.07 -16.92
C GLU A 228 1.85 -10.04 -17.96
N ALA A 229 0.94 -10.46 -18.86
CA ALA A 229 0.41 -9.57 -19.87
C ALA A 229 -0.42 -8.43 -19.25
N SER A 230 -1.12 -8.73 -18.17
CA SER A 230 -1.99 -7.77 -17.48
C SER A 230 -1.21 -6.70 -16.74
N ILE A 231 -0.15 -7.07 -16.01
CA ILE A 231 0.70 -6.09 -15.30
C ILE A 231 1.51 -5.25 -16.28
N LYS A 232 2.04 -5.84 -17.34
CA LYS A 232 2.74 -5.09 -18.39
C LYS A 232 1.85 -4.01 -18.99
N LYS A 233 0.62 -4.36 -19.34
CA LYS A 233 -0.38 -3.39 -19.84
C LYS A 233 -0.67 -2.30 -18.80
N ALA A 234 -0.83 -2.67 -17.52
CA ALA A 234 -1.11 -1.70 -16.46
C ALA A 234 0.06 -0.71 -16.28
N ILE A 235 1.29 -1.21 -16.26
CA ILE A 235 2.49 -0.38 -16.17
C ILE A 235 2.59 0.56 -17.38
N GLU A 236 2.39 0.06 -18.60
CA GLU A 236 2.39 0.89 -19.82
C GLU A 236 1.39 2.05 -19.74
N LEU A 237 0.19 1.80 -19.22
CA LEU A 237 -0.85 2.82 -19.06
C LEU A 237 -0.50 3.84 -17.95
N ALA A 238 -0.05 3.36 -16.79
CA ALA A 238 0.27 4.22 -15.66
C ALA A 238 1.56 5.03 -15.88
N SER A 239 2.55 4.48 -16.60
CA SER A 239 3.84 5.14 -16.82
C SER A 239 3.84 6.07 -18.04
N LYS A 240 2.80 6.07 -18.84
CA LYS A 240 2.75 6.91 -20.05
C LYS A 240 2.74 8.39 -19.70
N ASP A 241 3.78 9.14 -20.08
CA ASP A 241 3.93 10.57 -19.82
C ASP A 241 3.92 10.94 -18.33
N THR A 242 4.28 10.00 -17.43
CA THR A 242 4.42 10.23 -15.99
C THR A 242 5.88 10.28 -15.57
N GLU A 243 6.14 10.83 -14.39
CA GLU A 243 7.49 10.90 -13.78
C GLU A 243 7.63 9.88 -12.66
N VAL A 244 6.51 9.46 -12.07
CA VAL A 244 6.48 8.57 -10.92
C VAL A 244 5.24 7.69 -10.96
N VAL A 245 5.36 6.46 -10.47
CA VAL A 245 4.24 5.54 -10.31
C VAL A 245 4.08 5.20 -8.82
N TYR A 246 2.85 5.25 -8.35
CA TYR A 246 2.41 4.83 -7.02
C TYR A 246 1.68 3.50 -7.11
N VAL A 247 1.97 2.59 -6.19
CA VAL A 247 1.27 1.30 -6.06
C VAL A 247 0.42 1.32 -4.79
N THR A 248 -0.88 1.14 -4.91
CA THR A 248 -1.80 0.98 -3.77
C THR A 248 -2.51 -0.36 -3.86
N ILE A 249 -2.54 -1.08 -2.75
CA ILE A 249 -3.01 -2.47 -2.70
C ILE A 249 -4.03 -2.63 -1.57
N CYS A 250 -5.28 -2.89 -1.95
CA CYS A 250 -6.29 -3.39 -1.04
C CYS A 250 -6.10 -4.88 -0.78
N ALA A 251 -6.31 -5.31 0.45
CA ALA A 251 -6.22 -6.71 0.84
C ALA A 251 -7.15 -7.62 0.02
N ASP A 252 -8.32 -7.12 -0.36
CA ASP A 252 -9.28 -7.87 -1.17
C ASP A 252 -8.96 -7.96 -2.67
N SER A 253 -7.87 -7.35 -3.14
CA SER A 253 -7.32 -7.71 -4.44
C SER A 253 -7.04 -9.21 -4.53
N LEU A 254 -6.66 -9.82 -3.42
CA LEU A 254 -6.55 -11.27 -3.26
C LEU A 254 -7.91 -11.95 -3.17
N ASP A 255 -7.98 -13.19 -3.64
CA ASP A 255 -9.13 -14.05 -3.36
C ASP A 255 -9.27 -14.29 -1.85
N ALA A 256 -10.50 -14.35 -1.34
CA ALA A 256 -10.78 -14.57 0.07
C ALA A 256 -10.15 -15.84 0.65
N ALA A 257 -9.81 -16.83 -0.20
CA ALA A 257 -9.08 -18.03 0.21
C ALA A 257 -7.63 -17.74 0.60
N PHE A 258 -7.01 -16.69 0.03
CA PHE A 258 -5.64 -16.25 0.35
C PHE A 258 -5.62 -15.12 1.38
N MET A 259 -6.71 -14.36 1.48
CA MET A 259 -6.85 -13.21 2.38
C MET A 259 -8.16 -13.27 3.17
N PRO A 260 -8.28 -14.15 4.16
CA PRO A 260 -9.50 -14.26 4.95
C PRO A 260 -9.71 -13.10 5.95
N GLN A 261 -8.69 -12.30 6.22
CA GLN A 261 -8.72 -11.17 7.16
C GLN A 261 -8.69 -9.81 6.42
N GLY A 262 -9.62 -9.61 5.53
CA GLY A 262 -9.89 -8.38 4.80
C GLY A 262 -11.34 -8.35 4.38
N PRO A 263 -11.77 -7.39 3.55
CA PRO A 263 -13.04 -7.49 2.87
C PRO A 263 -13.05 -8.76 2.01
N GLN A 264 -14.10 -9.58 2.12
CA GLN A 264 -14.09 -10.90 1.51
C GLN A 264 -14.74 -10.90 0.13
N ASP A 265 -13.93 -11.00 -0.92
CA ASP A 265 -14.37 -11.12 -2.31
C ASP A 265 -13.77 -12.35 -3.00
N MET A 266 -14.64 -13.12 -3.66
CA MET A 266 -14.27 -14.35 -4.35
C MET A 266 -13.73 -14.07 -5.75
N GLY A 267 -13.00 -15.04 -6.32
CA GLY A 267 -12.50 -14.97 -7.70
C GLY A 267 -11.36 -13.96 -7.89
N GLY A 268 -10.60 -13.65 -6.82
CA GLY A 268 -9.51 -12.71 -6.81
C GLY A 268 -8.18 -13.24 -7.33
N LEU A 269 -7.12 -12.44 -7.13
CA LEU A 269 -5.76 -12.85 -7.42
C LEU A 269 -5.30 -13.92 -6.43
N THR A 270 -4.47 -14.83 -6.88
CA THR A 270 -3.69 -15.68 -5.97
C THR A 270 -2.58 -14.85 -5.33
N SER A 271 -2.04 -15.30 -4.21
CA SER A 271 -0.90 -14.65 -3.58
C SER A 271 0.32 -14.58 -4.52
N PHE A 272 0.56 -15.63 -5.30
CA PHE A 272 1.64 -15.64 -6.29
C PHE A 272 1.44 -14.59 -7.38
N GLU A 273 0.26 -14.50 -7.99
CA GLU A 273 -0.03 -13.50 -9.03
C GLU A 273 0.20 -12.07 -8.50
N LEU A 274 -0.33 -11.76 -7.32
CA LEU A 274 -0.18 -10.41 -6.75
C LEU A 274 1.28 -10.09 -6.42
N LEU A 275 2.01 -11.00 -5.78
CA LEU A 275 3.42 -10.81 -5.45
C LEU A 275 4.27 -10.54 -6.70
N MET A 276 4.08 -11.35 -7.74
CA MET A 276 4.80 -11.16 -9.00
C MET A 276 4.42 -9.85 -9.72
N MET A 277 3.14 -9.48 -9.72
CA MET A 277 2.70 -8.20 -10.32
C MET A 277 3.28 -7.00 -9.56
N VAL A 278 3.39 -7.07 -8.24
CA VAL A 278 3.99 -6.02 -7.41
C VAL A 278 5.51 -5.94 -7.63
N HIS A 279 6.17 -7.08 -7.76
CA HIS A 279 7.59 -7.12 -8.13
C HIS A 279 7.85 -6.46 -9.49
N GLU A 280 7.06 -6.78 -10.52
CA GLU A 280 7.16 -6.13 -11.83
C GLU A 280 6.94 -4.61 -11.76
N ALA A 281 6.03 -4.14 -10.89
CA ALA A 281 5.83 -2.71 -10.66
C ALA A 281 7.07 -2.05 -10.02
N GLY A 282 7.71 -2.72 -9.05
CA GLY A 282 8.98 -2.29 -8.46
C GLY A 282 10.10 -2.20 -9.49
N LEU A 283 10.30 -3.25 -10.29
CA LEU A 283 11.28 -3.29 -11.40
C LEU A 283 11.04 -2.19 -12.44
N ALA A 284 9.78 -1.83 -12.69
CA ALA A 284 9.41 -0.74 -13.59
C ALA A 284 9.65 0.66 -12.97
N GLY A 285 10.16 0.74 -11.75
CA GLY A 285 10.56 1.97 -11.09
C GLY A 285 9.43 2.67 -10.32
N ALA A 286 8.42 1.94 -9.84
CA ALA A 286 7.44 2.51 -8.91
C ALA A 286 8.14 3.02 -7.63
N ARG A 287 7.66 4.17 -7.11
CA ARG A 287 8.36 4.93 -6.06
C ARG A 287 7.55 5.09 -4.76
N ALA A 288 6.46 4.38 -4.62
CA ALA A 288 5.67 4.33 -3.39
C ALA A 288 4.80 3.07 -3.38
N LEU A 289 4.60 2.51 -2.20
CA LEU A 289 3.70 1.38 -1.97
C LEU A 289 2.88 1.62 -0.71
N ASP A 290 1.56 1.37 -0.78
CA ASP A 290 0.75 1.13 0.40
C ASP A 290 0.04 -0.23 0.35
N PHE A 291 -0.27 -0.77 1.53
CA PHE A 291 -1.08 -1.97 1.70
C PHE A 291 -2.13 -1.71 2.77
N VAL A 292 -3.39 -1.84 2.40
CA VAL A 292 -4.54 -1.40 3.19
C VAL A 292 -5.61 -2.49 3.34
N GLU A 293 -6.62 -2.21 4.19
CA GLU A 293 -7.81 -3.06 4.38
C GLU A 293 -7.51 -4.45 4.95
N ILE A 294 -6.44 -4.60 5.72
CA ILE A 294 -6.28 -5.81 6.52
C ILE A 294 -7.02 -5.68 7.85
N TYR A 295 -7.69 -6.75 8.26
CA TYR A 295 -8.49 -6.81 9.48
C TYR A 295 -7.89 -7.81 10.46
N PRO A 296 -6.79 -7.46 11.15
CA PRO A 296 -6.11 -8.40 12.01
C PRO A 296 -6.98 -8.74 13.22
N ASP A 297 -6.97 -10.02 13.59
CA ASP A 297 -7.57 -10.52 14.81
C ASP A 297 -6.55 -10.43 15.96
N ALA A 298 -6.97 -10.01 17.13
CA ALA A 298 -6.10 -9.75 18.29
C ALA A 298 -5.30 -10.97 18.78
N TYR A 299 -5.63 -12.17 18.34
CA TYR A 299 -5.15 -13.42 18.95
C TYR A 299 -4.21 -14.26 18.06
N SER A 300 -3.95 -13.92 16.81
CA SER A 300 -3.10 -14.75 15.94
C SER A 300 -2.25 -13.94 14.98
N LEU A 301 -1.06 -14.48 14.67
CA LEU A 301 -0.24 -14.06 13.53
C LEU A 301 -0.92 -14.56 12.27
N GLN A 302 -1.60 -13.67 11.59
CA GLN A 302 -2.53 -14.02 10.51
C GLN A 302 -1.91 -13.87 9.14
N PRO A 303 -2.38 -14.61 8.13
CA PRO A 303 -1.91 -14.51 6.75
C PRO A 303 -1.83 -13.08 6.24
N ALA A 304 -2.82 -12.22 6.53
CA ALA A 304 -2.87 -10.83 6.11
C ALA A 304 -1.64 -10.02 6.52
N SER A 305 -1.19 -10.16 7.77
CA SER A 305 -0.02 -9.45 8.28
C SER A 305 1.26 -9.91 7.60
N HIS A 306 1.37 -11.21 7.29
CA HIS A 306 2.50 -11.77 6.56
C HIS A 306 2.51 -11.33 5.10
N VAL A 307 1.34 -11.27 4.45
CA VAL A 307 1.21 -10.79 3.06
C VAL A 307 1.75 -9.38 2.93
N GLY A 308 1.43 -8.46 3.85
CA GLY A 308 1.97 -7.11 3.84
C GLY A 308 3.51 -7.06 3.86
N CYS A 309 4.13 -7.96 4.63
CA CYS A 309 5.60 -8.08 4.64
C CYS A 309 6.14 -8.57 3.29
N TRP A 310 5.52 -9.59 2.72
CA TRP A 310 5.94 -10.15 1.44
C TRP A 310 5.78 -9.15 0.30
N LEU A 311 4.66 -8.42 0.25
CA LEU A 311 4.44 -7.38 -0.76
C LEU A 311 5.52 -6.31 -0.72
N ALA A 312 5.89 -5.83 0.47
CA ALA A 312 6.96 -4.86 0.62
C ALA A 312 8.31 -5.41 0.14
N LEU A 313 8.64 -6.67 0.49
CA LEU A 313 9.90 -7.31 0.08
C LEU A 313 9.95 -7.56 -1.43
N TYR A 314 8.86 -8.03 -2.04
CA TYR A 314 8.78 -8.23 -3.50
C TYR A 314 8.83 -6.91 -4.26
N PHE A 315 8.25 -5.85 -3.71
CA PHE A 315 8.33 -4.51 -4.29
C PHE A 315 9.75 -3.92 -4.27
N LEU A 316 10.53 -4.21 -3.24
CA LEU A 316 11.87 -3.66 -3.02
C LEU A 316 12.99 -4.48 -3.70
N ASN A 317 12.73 -5.74 -4.08
CA ASN A 317 13.67 -6.60 -4.81
C ASN A 317 13.50 -6.48 -6.31
#